data_b9ae1c480a791024b328a11fe06c2b63
#
_entry.id   b9ae1c480a791024b328a11fe06c2b63
#
_cell.length_a   1.000
_cell.length_b   1.000
_cell.length_c   1.000
_cell.angle_alpha   90.00
_cell.angle_beta   90.00
_cell.angle_gamma   90.00
#
_symmetry.space_group_name_H-M   'P 1'
#
loop_
_entity.id
_entity.type
_entity.pdbx_description
1 polymer ?
#
loop_
_entity_poly.entity_id
_entity_poly.type
_entity_poly.pdbx_seq_one_letter_code
_entity_poly.pdbx_strand_id
1 'polypeptide(L)' 'MSASKPAKTLAEVLSELPEEERIILTMHLLRGLAAPEIANLIGVPERSVISLISSGKSRLSALLGP' A
#
# COMPACT_ATOMS: atom_id res chain seq x y z
N MET A 1 -11.43 25.93 -11.36
CA MET A 1 -11.08 25.48 -11.15
C MET A 1 -10.55 24.86 -10.96
N SER A 2 -10.96 24.87 -10.57
CA SER A 2 -10.18 24.21 -10.17
C SER A 2 -9.68 23.74 -10.83
N ALA A 3 -9.90 24.18 -11.30
CA ALA A 3 -9.24 23.44 -11.91
C ALA A 3 -8.14 22.82 -11.55
N SER A 4 -7.80 22.97 -10.51
CA SER A 4 -6.69 22.24 -10.12
C SER A 4 -7.03 20.79 -10.19
N LYS A 5 -6.10 20.03 -10.69
CA LYS A 5 -6.23 18.66 -10.80
C LYS A 5 -6.23 18.04 -9.42
N PRO A 6 -7.17 17.19 -9.13
CA PRO A 6 -7.18 16.54 -7.83
C PRO A 6 -5.97 15.65 -7.65
N ALA A 7 -5.58 15.44 -6.44
CA ALA A 7 -4.54 14.50 -6.13
C ALA A 7 -4.97 13.11 -6.57
N LYS A 8 -4.00 12.24 -6.82
CA LYS A 8 -4.29 10.87 -7.17
C LYS A 8 -5.08 10.20 -6.06
N THR A 9 -5.99 9.33 -6.44
CA THR A 9 -6.71 8.54 -5.45
C THR A 9 -5.80 7.48 -4.90
N LEU A 10 -6.16 6.94 -3.75
CA LEU A 10 -5.39 5.86 -3.15
C LEU A 10 -5.29 4.67 -4.11
N ALA A 11 -6.39 4.36 -4.78
CA ALA A 11 -6.38 3.25 -5.74
C ALA A 11 -5.39 3.48 -6.88
N GLU A 12 -5.34 4.71 -7.38
CA GLU A 12 -4.41 5.05 -8.45
C GLU A 12 -2.95 4.93 -7.99
N VAL A 13 -2.68 5.42 -6.79
CA VAL A 13 -1.32 5.35 -6.26
C VAL A 13 -0.92 3.91 -6.00
N LEU A 14 -1.83 3.12 -5.45
CA LEU A 14 -1.57 1.71 -5.21
C LEU A 14 -1.23 0.98 -6.50
N SER A 15 -1.91 1.33 -7.60
CA SER A 15 -1.65 0.66 -8.87
C SER A 15 -0.27 0.96 -9.44
N GLU A 16 0.40 2.00 -8.93
CA GLU A 16 1.75 2.34 -9.37
C GLU A 16 2.83 1.64 -8.57
N LEU A 17 2.47 0.95 -7.51
CA LEU A 17 3.43 0.26 -6.67
C LEU A 17 3.84 -1.08 -7.29
N PRO A 18 5.03 -1.58 -6.92
CA PRO A 18 5.38 -2.95 -7.29
C PRO A 18 4.29 -3.91 -6.82
N GLU A 19 4.12 -4.99 -7.56
CA GLU A 19 3.00 -5.90 -7.32
C GLU A 19 2.90 -6.38 -5.88
N GLU A 20 4.03 -6.76 -5.29
CA GLU A 20 4.01 -7.26 -3.91
C GLU A 20 3.54 -6.20 -2.92
N GLU A 21 4.05 -4.98 -3.06
CA GLU A 21 3.64 -3.90 -2.18
C GLU A 21 2.17 -3.56 -2.39
N ARG A 22 1.75 -3.56 -3.65
CA ARG A 22 0.36 -3.25 -3.99
C ARG A 22 -0.60 -4.24 -3.33
N ILE A 23 -0.30 -5.52 -3.44
CA ILE A 23 -1.17 -6.55 -2.87
C ILE A 23 -1.25 -6.40 -1.36
N ILE A 24 -0.11 -6.26 -0.71
CA ILE A 24 -0.04 -6.18 0.74
C ILE A 24 -0.67 -4.91 1.26
N LEU A 25 -0.39 -3.77 0.63
CA LEU A 25 -0.97 -2.52 1.07
C LEU A 25 -2.48 -2.47 0.83
N THR A 26 -2.94 -3.09 -0.24
CA THR A 26 -4.39 -3.18 -0.48
C THR A 26 -5.06 -3.92 0.66
N MET A 27 -4.49 -5.03 1.08
CA MET A 27 -5.03 -5.78 2.21
C MET A 27 -4.98 -4.98 3.51
N HIS A 28 -3.88 -4.30 3.72
CA HIS A 28 -3.66 -3.57 4.97
C HIS A 28 -4.50 -2.29 5.05
N LEU A 29 -4.47 -1.49 4.00
CA LEU A 29 -5.11 -0.17 4.04
C LEU A 29 -6.58 -0.20 3.65
N LEU A 30 -6.94 -1.00 2.67
CA LEU A 30 -8.33 -1.01 2.20
C LEU A 30 -9.18 -2.05 2.90
N ARG A 31 -8.59 -3.15 3.32
CA ARG A 31 -9.35 -4.22 3.99
C ARG A 31 -9.10 -4.27 5.49
N GLY A 32 -8.17 -3.46 5.98
CA GLY A 32 -7.93 -3.37 7.42
C GLY A 32 -7.27 -4.58 8.05
N LEU A 33 -6.55 -5.37 7.26
CA LEU A 33 -5.91 -6.55 7.79
C LEU A 33 -4.57 -6.21 8.43
N ALA A 34 -4.26 -6.89 9.52
CA ALA A 34 -2.99 -6.70 10.20
C ALA A 34 -1.93 -7.58 9.54
N ALA A 35 -0.65 -7.25 9.77
CA ALA A 35 0.45 -7.99 9.17
C ALA A 35 0.39 -9.50 9.43
N PRO A 36 0.09 -9.97 10.65
CA PRO A 36 -0.02 -11.42 10.87
C PRO A 36 -1.10 -12.06 10.03
N GLU A 37 -2.22 -11.37 9.86
CA GLU A 37 -3.33 -11.90 9.06
C GLU A 37 -2.93 -12.01 7.59
N ILE A 38 -2.28 -10.97 7.09
CA ILE A 38 -1.80 -10.98 5.70
C ILE A 38 -0.79 -12.10 5.49
N ALA A 39 0.15 -12.22 6.43
CA ALA A 39 1.18 -13.26 6.35
C ALA A 39 0.55 -14.65 6.24
N ASN A 40 -0.49 -14.89 7.02
CA ASN A 40 -1.21 -16.15 6.98
C ASN A 40 -1.90 -16.37 5.63
N LEU A 41 -2.53 -15.32 5.12
CA LEU A 41 -3.31 -15.44 3.89
C LEU A 41 -2.44 -15.71 2.67
N ILE A 42 -1.27 -15.10 2.60
CA ILE A 42 -0.43 -15.23 1.41
C ILE A 42 0.77 -16.16 1.63
N GLY A 43 0.90 -16.69 2.85
CA GLY A 43 1.92 -17.71 3.12
C GLY A 43 3.34 -17.21 3.13
N VAL A 44 3.57 -16.02 3.66
CA VAL A 44 4.92 -15.46 3.78
C VAL A 44 5.21 -15.12 5.25
N PRO A 45 6.48 -14.98 5.63
CA PRO A 45 6.80 -14.58 7.00
C PRO A 45 6.23 -13.22 7.35
N GLU A 46 5.78 -13.07 8.58
CA GLU A 46 5.21 -11.82 9.05
C GLU A 46 6.18 -10.65 8.88
N ARG A 47 7.45 -10.86 9.16
CA ARG A 47 8.43 -9.79 9.03
C ARG A 47 8.56 -9.29 7.59
N SER A 48 8.34 -10.17 6.63
CA SER A 48 8.35 -9.77 5.22
C SER A 48 7.18 -8.85 4.93
N VAL A 49 6.03 -9.17 5.50
CA VAL A 49 4.84 -8.34 5.36
C VAL A 49 5.08 -6.96 6.00
N ILE A 50 5.63 -6.95 7.20
CA ILE A 50 5.92 -5.71 7.91
C ILE A 50 6.87 -4.84 7.10
N SER A 51 7.92 -5.44 6.55
CA SER A 51 8.89 -4.75 5.72
C SER A 51 8.23 -4.13 4.50
N LEU A 52 7.38 -4.91 3.84
CA LEU A 52 6.70 -4.44 2.64
C LEU A 52 5.67 -3.36 2.94
N ILE A 53 5.00 -3.45 4.08
CA ILE A 53 4.09 -2.38 4.50
C ILE A 53 4.88 -1.10 4.73
N SER A 54 6.01 -1.20 5.40
CA SER A 54 6.84 -0.04 5.69
C SER A 54 7.37 0.61 4.41
N SER A 55 7.95 -0.18 3.53
CA SER A 55 8.50 0.37 2.29
C SER A 55 7.39 0.86 1.37
N GLY A 56 6.26 0.18 1.35
CA GLY A 56 5.12 0.59 0.55
C GLY A 56 4.53 1.90 1.03
N LYS A 57 4.41 2.07 2.35
CA LYS A 57 3.91 3.33 2.90
C LYS A 57 4.83 4.49 2.58
N SER A 58 6.12 4.24 2.62
CA SER A 58 7.11 5.25 2.28
C SER A 58 6.97 5.68 0.83
N ARG A 59 6.80 4.72 -0.05
CA ARG A 59 6.62 4.98 -1.47
C ARG A 59 5.29 5.68 -1.73
N LEU A 60 4.26 5.27 -1.02
CA LEU A 60 2.94 5.86 -1.12
C LEU A 60 2.99 7.33 -0.73
N SER A 61 3.66 7.63 0.36
CA SER A 61 3.84 8.99 0.83
C SER A 61 4.50 9.86 -0.23
N ALA A 62 5.54 9.34 -0.86
CA ALA A 62 6.24 10.05 -1.90
C ALA A 62 5.35 10.32 -3.11
N LEU A 63 4.51 9.36 -3.46
CA LEU A 63 3.62 9.50 -4.61
C LEU A 63 2.47 10.44 -4.35
N LEU A 64 1.98 10.48 -3.11
CA LEU A 64 0.90 11.39 -2.75
C LEU A 64 1.40 12.82 -2.58
N GLY A 65 2.69 12.96 -2.34
CA GLY A 65 3.31 14.25 -2.22
C GLY A 65 3.13 14.86 -0.84
N PRO A 66 3.70 16.03 -0.64
CA PRO A 66 3.60 16.71 0.64
C PRO A 66 2.21 17.23 0.89
#